data_06e1caeb8358e337078b67cbb39ddb38
#
_entry.id   06e1caeb8358e337078b67cbb39ddb38
#
_cell.length_a   1.000
_cell.length_b   1.000
_cell.length_c   1.000
_cell.angle_alpha   90.00
_cell.angle_beta   90.00
_cell.angle_gamma   90.00
#
_symmetry.space_group_name_H-M   'P 1'
#
loop_
_entity.id
_entity.type
_entity.pdbx_description
1 polymer ?
#
loop_
_entity_poly.entity_id
_entity_poly.type
_entity_poly.pdbx_seq_one_letter_code
_entity_poly.pdbx_strand_id
1 'polypeptide(L)'
;NNNMTKKSTFLADHTILRALLMMLCISAAALIVIFFLLKVYGRTGREYELADMRGMTLAEAAQSCPTDVEFVVNDSIYVEGDEGGHIINHDPRAGSKVKKGRKVFVSISAYAPKDALMPDLTDVTVKQAVSQLSSMGFSVGRIKMVQSQFPKVVLEATCRGRVLQPGATVGGGSVIDLTVGLDPERPYGVVPFVLGKSPEKARRDIKMGAFNVGTEHFEHVQDRAKAVVVKQKPAYTGVSQHTMGSSVELWYSDDPTLDVDKLINEYEVDPNDIIALPEEPEFQREVITDDEESVREW
;
A
#
# COMPACT_ATOMS: atom_id res chain seq x y z
N ASN A 1 81.31 -54.05 36.00
CA ASN A 1 80.96 -52.67 35.47
C ASN A 1 79.59 -52.52 34.82
N ASN A 2 78.56 -53.31 35.26
CA ASN A 2 77.24 -53.22 34.61
C ASN A 2 76.09 -52.74 35.53
N ASN A 3 76.38 -52.25 36.74
CA ASN A 3 75.35 -51.84 37.70
C ASN A 3 75.17 -50.32 37.87
N MET A 4 76.02 -49.49 37.25
CA MET A 4 75.87 -48.02 37.37
C MET A 4 75.00 -47.41 36.26
N THR A 5 74.88 -48.04 35.12
CA THR A 5 74.08 -47.50 33.99
C THR A 5 72.58 -47.73 34.17
N LYS A 6 72.10 -48.73 34.90
CA LYS A 6 70.67 -48.98 35.17
C LYS A 6 70.01 -48.07 36.17
N LYS A 7 70.77 -47.41 37.05
CA LYS A 7 70.22 -46.47 38.04
C LYS A 7 70.00 -45.08 37.50
N SER A 8 70.72 -44.68 36.44
CA SER A 8 70.59 -43.36 35.87
C SER A 8 69.37 -43.26 34.96
N THR A 9 68.99 -44.34 34.21
CA THR A 9 67.81 -44.37 33.41
C THR A 9 66.51 -44.40 34.23
N PHE A 10 66.51 -45.13 35.37
CA PHE A 10 65.29 -45.18 36.21
C PHE A 10 65.02 -43.86 36.96
N LEU A 11 66.01 -43.04 37.27
CA LEU A 11 65.84 -41.71 37.82
C LEU A 11 65.43 -40.68 36.74
N ALA A 12 65.89 -40.84 35.52
CA ALA A 12 65.46 -39.99 34.37
C ALA A 12 64.04 -40.23 34.02
N ASP A 13 63.57 -41.49 34.04
CA ASP A 13 62.13 -41.80 33.67
C ASP A 13 61.17 -41.20 34.70
N HIS A 14 61.47 -41.10 35.97
CA HIS A 14 60.65 -40.44 36.98
C HIS A 14 60.62 -38.91 36.81
N THR A 15 61.70 -38.28 36.36
CA THR A 15 61.75 -36.84 36.09
C THR A 15 61.02 -36.48 34.86
N ILE A 16 61.14 -37.29 33.79
CA ILE A 16 60.35 -37.13 32.55
C ILE A 16 58.86 -37.34 32.80
N LEU A 17 58.51 -38.40 33.57
CA LEU A 17 57.14 -38.68 33.95
C LEU A 17 56.53 -37.54 34.79
N ARG A 18 57.28 -36.95 35.74
CA ARG A 18 56.84 -35.78 36.51
C ARG A 18 56.66 -34.53 35.61
N ALA A 19 57.58 -34.30 34.67
CA ALA A 19 57.48 -33.21 33.73
C ALA A 19 56.21 -33.35 32.80
N LEU A 20 55.95 -34.57 32.34
CA LEU A 20 54.71 -34.84 31.53
C LEU A 20 53.46 -34.66 32.38
N LEU A 21 53.48 -35.12 33.67
CA LEU A 21 52.35 -34.91 34.58
C LEU A 21 52.09 -33.39 34.83
N MET A 22 53.20 -32.64 35.10
CA MET A 22 53.07 -31.18 35.29
C MET A 22 52.49 -30.49 33.99
N MET A 23 53.00 -30.87 32.82
CA MET A 23 52.47 -30.33 31.53
C MET A 23 51.01 -30.65 31.37
N LEU A 24 50.59 -31.88 31.71
CA LEU A 24 49.18 -32.28 31.65
C LEU A 24 48.32 -31.51 32.64
N CYS A 25 48.78 -31.29 33.86
CA CYS A 25 48.08 -30.50 34.86
C CYS A 25 47.95 -29.03 34.44
N ILE A 26 49.01 -28.43 33.89
CA ILE A 26 48.98 -27.04 33.38
C ILE A 26 48.02 -26.91 32.22
N SER A 27 48.03 -27.86 31.26
CA SER A 27 47.10 -27.84 30.12
C SER A 27 45.65 -28.03 30.58
N ALA A 28 45.39 -28.94 31.51
CA ALA A 28 44.06 -29.12 32.10
C ALA A 28 43.58 -27.87 32.85
N ALA A 29 44.45 -27.24 33.65
CA ALA A 29 44.13 -25.99 34.32
C ALA A 29 43.81 -24.85 33.31
N ALA A 30 44.61 -24.73 32.24
CA ALA A 30 44.36 -23.77 31.17
C ALA A 30 43.01 -24.00 30.48
N LEU A 31 42.68 -25.27 30.17
CA LEU A 31 41.37 -25.62 29.58
C LEU A 31 40.20 -25.29 30.52
N ILE A 32 40.35 -25.53 31.83
CA ILE A 32 39.34 -25.17 32.85
C ILE A 32 39.15 -23.65 32.90
N VAL A 33 40.25 -22.90 32.91
CA VAL A 33 40.19 -21.43 32.90
C VAL A 33 39.53 -20.92 31.63
N ILE A 34 39.89 -21.43 30.44
CA ILE A 34 39.29 -21.09 29.17
C ILE A 34 37.79 -21.44 29.17
N PHE A 35 37.43 -22.63 29.67
CA PHE A 35 36.03 -23.04 29.78
C PHE A 35 35.21 -22.11 30.68
N PHE A 36 35.81 -21.71 31.82
CA PHE A 36 35.17 -20.77 32.73
C PHE A 36 35.03 -19.38 32.14
N LEU A 37 36.08 -18.89 31.46
CA LEU A 37 36.02 -17.61 30.72
C LEU A 37 34.98 -17.65 29.62
N LEU A 38 34.92 -18.73 28.84
CA LEU A 38 33.88 -18.90 27.80
C LEU A 38 32.47 -18.96 28.38
N LYS A 39 32.31 -19.59 29.56
CA LYS A 39 31.03 -19.65 30.25
C LYS A 39 30.58 -18.28 30.78
N VAL A 40 31.51 -17.49 31.32
CA VAL A 40 31.26 -16.14 31.82
C VAL A 40 31.05 -15.16 30.65
N TYR A 41 31.89 -15.26 29.61
CA TYR A 41 31.85 -14.37 28.46
C TYR A 41 30.68 -14.71 27.50
N GLY A 42 30.33 -15.99 27.39
CA GLY A 42 29.24 -16.50 26.53
C GLY A 42 27.85 -16.15 27.03
N ARG A 43 27.71 -15.33 28.12
CA ARG A 43 26.40 -14.92 28.65
C ARG A 43 25.37 -16.06 28.57
N THR A 44 25.65 -17.19 29.19
CA THR A 44 24.68 -18.29 29.34
C THR A 44 23.56 -17.83 30.29
N GLY A 45 22.78 -16.85 29.86
CA GLY A 45 21.60 -16.34 30.54
C GLY A 45 20.36 -17.17 30.19
N ARG A 46 19.34 -17.00 30.99
CA ARG A 46 18.01 -17.59 30.70
C ARG A 46 17.57 -17.19 29.32
N GLU A 47 17.13 -18.17 28.54
CA GLU A 47 16.48 -17.96 27.27
C GLU A 47 15.00 -17.71 27.54
N TYR A 48 14.43 -16.78 26.81
CA TYR A 48 13.01 -16.45 26.84
C TYR A 48 12.41 -16.75 25.47
N GLU A 49 11.22 -17.28 25.47
CA GLU A 49 10.43 -17.44 24.25
C GLU A 49 9.78 -16.12 23.91
N LEU A 50 10.01 -15.62 22.70
CA LEU A 50 9.49 -14.36 22.23
C LEU A 50 7.99 -14.50 21.92
N ALA A 51 7.16 -13.66 22.54
CA ALA A 51 5.74 -13.62 22.28
C ALA A 51 5.44 -13.06 20.86
N ASP A 52 4.27 -13.35 20.34
CA ASP A 52 3.78 -12.69 19.11
C ASP A 52 3.36 -11.25 19.45
N MET A 53 4.04 -10.29 18.85
CA MET A 53 3.84 -8.86 19.09
C MET A 53 3.12 -8.16 17.94
N ARG A 54 2.68 -8.90 16.91
CA ARG A 54 1.96 -8.31 15.78
C ARG A 54 0.64 -7.68 16.22
N GLY A 55 0.34 -6.50 15.72
CA GLY A 55 -0.83 -5.72 16.11
C GLY A 55 -0.69 -4.94 17.42
N MET A 56 0.41 -5.10 18.16
CA MET A 56 0.69 -4.33 19.37
C MET A 56 1.46 -3.05 19.04
N THR A 57 1.32 -2.04 19.87
CA THR A 57 2.22 -0.88 19.86
C THR A 57 3.57 -1.25 20.46
N LEU A 58 4.60 -0.46 20.19
CA LEU A 58 5.93 -0.68 20.79
C LEU A 58 5.89 -0.65 22.32
N ALA A 59 5.02 0.18 22.91
CA ALA A 59 4.86 0.27 24.36
C ALA A 59 4.23 -0.99 24.96
N GLU A 60 3.20 -1.55 24.33
CA GLU A 60 2.56 -2.80 24.73
C GLU A 60 3.50 -3.99 24.55
N ALA A 61 4.23 -4.04 23.43
CA ALA A 61 5.24 -5.07 23.19
C ALA A 61 6.35 -5.06 24.25
N ALA A 62 6.80 -3.86 24.66
CA ALA A 62 7.78 -3.72 25.72
C ALA A 62 7.27 -4.20 27.09
N GLN A 63 5.97 -4.06 27.36
CA GLN A 63 5.36 -4.58 28.59
C GLN A 63 5.15 -6.11 28.54
N SER A 64 4.92 -6.66 27.36
CA SER A 64 4.68 -8.08 27.14
C SER A 64 5.97 -8.91 27.13
N CYS A 65 7.12 -8.27 26.91
CA CYS A 65 8.43 -8.93 26.91
C CYS A 65 9.07 -8.90 28.29
N PRO A 66 9.77 -9.98 28.68
CA PRO A 66 10.60 -9.95 29.87
C PRO A 66 11.67 -8.86 29.73
N THR A 67 11.91 -8.15 30.83
CA THR A 67 12.86 -7.05 30.96
C THR A 67 14.16 -7.28 30.19
N ASP A 68 14.59 -6.26 29.42
CA ASP A 68 15.83 -6.12 28.67
C ASP A 68 15.87 -6.63 27.23
N VAL A 69 14.75 -6.60 26.51
CA VAL A 69 14.73 -6.69 25.04
C VAL A 69 14.80 -5.26 24.49
N GLU A 70 15.75 -5.00 23.59
CA GLU A 70 15.88 -3.71 22.90
C GLU A 70 15.12 -3.79 21.56
N PHE A 71 14.09 -2.98 21.40
CA PHE A 71 13.37 -2.88 20.12
C PHE A 71 14.08 -1.89 19.21
N VAL A 72 14.32 -2.32 17.97
CA VAL A 72 14.91 -1.49 16.90
C VAL A 72 13.93 -1.43 15.76
N VAL A 73 13.36 -0.27 15.48
CA VAL A 73 12.53 -0.07 14.31
C VAL A 73 13.41 -0.08 13.07
N ASN A 74 13.23 -1.07 12.21
CA ASN A 74 14.01 -1.26 10.99
C ASN A 74 13.31 -0.67 9.77
N ASP A 75 11.97 -0.74 9.73
CA ASP A 75 11.16 -0.25 8.62
C ASP A 75 9.78 0.23 9.10
N SER A 76 9.16 1.09 8.31
CA SER A 76 7.78 1.50 8.51
C SER A 76 7.02 1.43 7.19
N ILE A 77 5.89 0.71 7.20
CA ILE A 77 5.07 0.43 6.03
C ILE A 77 3.69 1.04 6.28
N TYR A 78 3.22 1.87 5.35
CA TYR A 78 1.86 2.38 5.44
C TYR A 78 0.86 1.25 5.18
N VAL A 79 -0.07 1.08 6.10
CA VAL A 79 -1.20 0.14 6.00
C VAL A 79 -2.47 0.95 6.04
N GLU A 80 -3.27 0.87 4.98
CA GLU A 80 -4.52 1.60 4.90
C GLU A 80 -5.53 1.10 5.95
N GLY A 81 -6.12 2.04 6.70
CA GLY A 81 -7.04 1.72 7.79
C GLY A 81 -6.36 1.46 9.15
N ASP A 82 -5.03 1.49 9.23
CA ASP A 82 -4.30 1.42 10.49
C ASP A 82 -3.95 2.85 10.99
N GLU A 83 -4.15 3.07 12.29
CA GLU A 83 -3.81 4.36 12.92
C GLU A 83 -2.30 4.65 12.96
N GLY A 84 -1.48 3.65 12.61
CA GLY A 84 -0.01 3.74 12.65
C GLY A 84 0.60 3.39 14.02
N GLY A 85 1.87 2.98 13.98
CA GLY A 85 2.63 2.64 15.20
C GLY A 85 2.47 1.20 15.69
N HIS A 86 1.70 0.36 15.01
CA HIS A 86 1.53 -1.04 15.35
C HIS A 86 2.62 -1.92 14.69
N ILE A 87 3.06 -2.94 15.38
CA ILE A 87 4.04 -3.90 14.88
C ILE A 87 3.38 -4.80 13.83
N ILE A 88 3.87 -4.71 12.58
CA ILE A 88 3.42 -5.57 11.47
C ILE A 88 4.19 -6.88 11.48
N ASN A 89 5.50 -6.81 11.72
CA ASN A 89 6.39 -7.97 11.73
C ASN A 89 7.57 -7.73 12.67
N HIS A 90 8.17 -8.82 13.15
CA HIS A 90 9.37 -8.75 14.00
C HIS A 90 10.34 -9.89 13.72
N ASP A 91 11.64 -9.63 13.94
CA ASP A 91 12.72 -10.59 13.85
C ASP A 91 13.59 -10.51 15.12
N PRO A 92 13.75 -11.60 15.87
CA PRO A 92 13.32 -12.99 15.63
C PRO A 92 11.79 -13.19 15.66
N ARG A 93 11.32 -14.25 14.99
CA ARG A 93 9.89 -14.58 14.93
C ARG A 93 9.35 -15.00 16.29
N ALA A 94 8.03 -14.92 16.45
CA ALA A 94 7.32 -15.46 17.62
C ALA A 94 7.71 -16.92 17.89
N GLY A 95 7.85 -17.30 19.17
CA GLY A 95 8.32 -18.61 19.61
C GLY A 95 9.84 -18.80 19.55
N SER A 96 10.61 -17.83 19.04
CA SER A 96 12.07 -17.92 19.04
C SER A 96 12.64 -17.74 20.44
N LYS A 97 13.65 -18.54 20.81
CA LYS A 97 14.37 -18.37 22.07
C LYS A 97 15.38 -17.25 21.94
N VAL A 98 15.20 -16.22 22.73
CA VAL A 98 16.07 -15.03 22.76
C VAL A 98 16.74 -14.89 24.10
N LYS A 99 17.98 -14.38 24.12
CA LYS A 99 18.74 -14.09 25.36
C LYS A 99 18.48 -12.65 25.79
N LYS A 100 18.67 -12.38 27.08
CA LYS A 100 18.62 -11.03 27.65
C LYS A 100 19.51 -10.05 26.87
N GLY A 101 18.99 -8.87 26.55
CA GLY A 101 19.70 -7.84 25.77
C GLY A 101 19.78 -8.14 24.26
N ARG A 102 18.95 -9.08 23.74
CA ARG A 102 18.84 -9.30 22.30
C ARG A 102 18.07 -8.13 21.66
N LYS A 103 18.59 -7.66 20.54
CA LYS A 103 17.86 -6.71 19.70
C LYS A 103 16.77 -7.44 18.93
N VAL A 104 15.55 -6.93 19.01
CA VAL A 104 14.41 -7.37 18.21
C VAL A 104 14.13 -6.28 17.19
N PHE A 105 14.32 -6.61 15.94
CA PHE A 105 13.99 -5.71 14.84
C PHE A 105 12.49 -5.79 14.56
N VAL A 106 11.85 -4.64 14.45
CA VAL A 106 10.43 -4.55 14.21
C VAL A 106 10.14 -3.69 12.98
N SER A 107 9.18 -4.13 12.17
CA SER A 107 8.56 -3.28 11.15
C SER A 107 7.24 -2.78 11.70
N ILE A 108 7.02 -1.48 11.69
CA ILE A 108 5.80 -0.85 12.22
C ILE A 108 4.94 -0.30 11.10
N SER A 109 3.64 -0.14 11.38
CA SER A 109 2.77 0.62 10.50
C SER A 109 3.12 2.11 10.56
N ALA A 110 3.19 2.75 9.41
CA ALA A 110 3.45 4.18 9.31
C ALA A 110 2.16 4.98 9.51
N TYR A 111 2.26 6.13 10.17
CA TYR A 111 1.13 7.05 10.41
C TYR A 111 0.60 7.70 9.14
N ALA A 112 1.40 7.78 8.10
CA ALA A 112 1.03 8.35 6.82
C ALA A 112 1.81 7.67 5.69
N PRO A 113 1.27 7.67 4.45
CA PRO A 113 2.02 7.26 3.28
C PRO A 113 3.28 8.12 3.09
N LYS A 114 4.31 7.57 2.47
CA LYS A 114 5.55 8.31 2.15
C LYS A 114 5.25 9.45 1.18
N ASP A 115 5.97 10.56 1.35
CA ASP A 115 5.96 11.65 0.39
C ASP A 115 6.39 11.14 -0.99
N ALA A 116 5.74 11.63 -2.03
CA ALA A 116 6.03 11.26 -3.39
C ALA A 116 6.19 12.50 -4.27
N LEU A 117 6.92 12.36 -5.36
CA LEU A 117 7.07 13.42 -6.36
C LEU A 117 5.84 13.44 -7.25
N MET A 118 5.30 14.64 -7.50
CA MET A 118 4.18 14.82 -8.42
C MET A 118 4.58 14.40 -9.83
N PRO A 119 3.87 13.46 -10.46
CA PRO A 119 4.14 13.10 -11.84
C PRO A 119 3.75 14.23 -12.80
N ASP A 120 4.29 14.19 -14.01
CA ASP A 120 3.80 15.05 -15.07
C ASP A 120 2.44 14.54 -15.56
N LEU A 121 1.40 15.33 -15.33
CA LEU A 121 0.03 15.04 -15.75
C LEU A 121 -0.40 15.90 -16.95
N THR A 122 0.52 16.67 -17.55
CA THR A 122 0.22 17.48 -18.72
C THR A 122 -0.16 16.57 -19.89
N ASP A 123 -1.24 16.89 -20.58
CA ASP A 123 -1.77 16.12 -21.71
C ASP A 123 -2.16 14.65 -21.41
N VAL A 124 -2.20 14.28 -20.14
CA VAL A 124 -2.62 12.94 -19.71
C VAL A 124 -4.14 12.88 -19.59
N THR A 125 -4.74 11.78 -20.04
CA THR A 125 -6.19 11.57 -19.87
C THR A 125 -6.56 11.42 -18.39
N VAL A 126 -7.80 11.82 -18.04
CA VAL A 126 -8.32 11.67 -16.65
C VAL A 126 -8.10 10.25 -16.11
N LYS A 127 -8.42 9.24 -16.92
CA LYS A 127 -8.28 7.82 -16.54
C LYS A 127 -6.83 7.46 -16.20
N GLN A 128 -5.89 7.91 -17.01
CA GLN A 128 -4.45 7.69 -16.77
C GLN A 128 -3.98 8.45 -15.54
N ALA A 129 -4.37 9.74 -15.40
CA ALA A 129 -4.03 10.57 -14.25
C ALA A 129 -4.52 9.95 -12.93
N VAL A 130 -5.78 9.51 -12.86
CA VAL A 130 -6.35 8.84 -11.70
C VAL A 130 -5.58 7.56 -11.37
N SER A 131 -5.27 6.75 -12.39
CA SER A 131 -4.51 5.50 -12.19
C SER A 131 -3.09 5.78 -11.67
N GLN A 132 -2.40 6.77 -12.26
CA GLN A 132 -1.04 7.13 -11.89
C GLN A 132 -0.98 7.72 -10.48
N LEU A 133 -1.86 8.66 -10.14
CA LEU A 133 -1.95 9.23 -8.80
C LEU A 133 -2.26 8.17 -7.75
N SER A 134 -3.24 7.28 -8.03
CA SER A 134 -3.59 6.20 -7.10
C SER A 134 -2.43 5.22 -6.89
N SER A 135 -1.65 4.89 -7.93
CA SER A 135 -0.48 4.00 -7.78
C SER A 135 0.65 4.62 -6.94
N MET A 136 0.68 5.94 -6.83
CA MET A 136 1.63 6.69 -6.00
C MET A 136 1.11 6.98 -4.59
N GLY A 137 -0.09 6.48 -4.25
CA GLY A 137 -0.71 6.67 -2.94
C GLY A 137 -1.42 8.00 -2.76
N PHE A 138 -1.68 8.74 -3.85
CA PHE A 138 -2.49 9.95 -3.82
C PHE A 138 -3.96 9.62 -4.07
N SER A 139 -4.85 10.42 -3.48
CA SER A 139 -6.29 10.36 -3.75
C SER A 139 -6.69 11.47 -4.70
N VAL A 140 -7.59 11.18 -5.65
CA VAL A 140 -8.13 12.23 -6.52
C VAL A 140 -9.37 12.83 -5.87
N GLY A 141 -9.29 14.13 -5.61
CA GLY A 141 -10.35 14.94 -5.03
C GLY A 141 -11.39 15.36 -6.07
N ARG A 142 -11.62 16.66 -6.17
CA ARG A 142 -12.59 17.21 -7.13
C ARG A 142 -12.03 17.23 -8.54
N ILE A 143 -12.85 16.81 -9.51
CA ILE A 143 -12.61 17.00 -10.94
C ILE A 143 -13.44 18.20 -11.37
N LYS A 144 -12.75 19.27 -11.79
CA LYS A 144 -13.37 20.49 -12.34
C LYS A 144 -13.27 20.47 -13.85
N MET A 145 -14.41 20.54 -14.52
CA MET A 145 -14.46 20.63 -15.98
C MET A 145 -14.41 22.09 -16.42
N VAL A 146 -13.55 22.39 -17.39
CA VAL A 146 -13.44 23.71 -18.03
C VAL A 146 -13.40 23.56 -19.52
N GLN A 147 -14.06 24.47 -20.25
CA GLN A 147 -14.03 24.47 -21.72
C GLN A 147 -12.59 24.60 -22.21
N SER A 148 -12.19 23.71 -23.09
CA SER A 148 -10.83 23.67 -23.61
C SER A 148 -10.79 23.07 -25.01
N GLN A 149 -9.80 23.50 -25.81
CA GLN A 149 -9.48 22.88 -27.09
C GLN A 149 -8.88 21.47 -26.92
N PHE A 150 -8.50 21.10 -25.70
CA PHE A 150 -7.94 19.77 -25.35
C PHE A 150 -8.93 19.02 -24.45
N PRO A 151 -9.94 18.35 -25.04
CA PRO A 151 -10.95 17.65 -24.24
C PRO A 151 -10.39 16.39 -23.58
N LYS A 152 -10.91 16.07 -22.38
CA LYS A 152 -10.62 14.85 -21.61
C LYS A 152 -9.17 14.71 -21.13
N VAL A 153 -8.35 15.75 -21.22
CA VAL A 153 -6.99 15.77 -20.67
C VAL A 153 -6.92 16.67 -19.45
N VAL A 154 -5.97 16.36 -18.57
CA VAL A 154 -5.68 17.17 -17.39
C VAL A 154 -4.95 18.43 -17.82
N LEU A 155 -5.48 19.56 -17.42
CA LEU A 155 -4.87 20.88 -17.69
C LEU A 155 -4.08 21.38 -16.50
N GLU A 156 -4.54 21.05 -15.29
CA GLU A 156 -3.93 21.50 -14.05
C GLU A 156 -4.22 20.53 -12.91
N ALA A 157 -3.26 20.35 -12.02
CA ALA A 157 -3.42 19.61 -10.77
C ALA A 157 -3.18 20.54 -9.59
N THR A 158 -4.05 20.50 -8.57
CA THR A 158 -3.93 21.33 -7.39
C THR A 158 -4.02 20.50 -6.11
N CYS A 159 -3.29 20.90 -5.08
CA CYS A 159 -3.41 20.35 -3.75
C CYS A 159 -3.67 21.48 -2.75
N ARG A 160 -4.76 21.38 -2.00
CA ARG A 160 -5.18 22.43 -1.04
C ARG A 160 -5.22 23.84 -1.68
N GLY A 161 -5.66 23.92 -2.95
CA GLY A 161 -5.74 25.17 -3.71
C GLY A 161 -4.42 25.71 -4.26
N ARG A 162 -3.31 24.98 -4.13
CA ARG A 162 -2.02 25.34 -4.73
C ARG A 162 -1.79 24.48 -5.97
N VAL A 163 -1.41 25.12 -7.06
CA VAL A 163 -1.02 24.44 -8.30
C VAL A 163 0.26 23.64 -8.05
N LEU A 164 0.23 22.38 -8.48
CA LEU A 164 1.36 21.47 -8.38
C LEU A 164 2.12 21.43 -9.70
N GLN A 165 3.43 21.64 -9.62
CA GLN A 165 4.32 21.46 -10.76
C GLN A 165 4.84 20.01 -10.81
N PRO A 166 5.11 19.46 -11.99
CA PRO A 166 5.80 18.18 -12.12
C PRO A 166 7.09 18.14 -11.28
N GLY A 167 7.33 17.05 -10.55
CA GLY A 167 8.50 16.90 -9.67
C GLY A 167 8.39 17.58 -8.31
N ALA A 168 7.29 18.28 -8.00
CA ALA A 168 7.06 18.83 -6.67
C ALA A 168 6.87 17.70 -5.63
N THR A 169 7.50 17.82 -4.46
CA THR A 169 7.27 16.88 -3.35
C THR A 169 5.92 17.15 -2.73
N VAL A 170 5.09 16.13 -2.66
CA VAL A 170 3.73 16.17 -2.09
C VAL A 170 3.62 15.13 -1.00
N GLY A 171 3.07 15.51 0.14
CA GLY A 171 2.86 14.60 1.27
C GLY A 171 2.03 13.38 0.87
N GLY A 172 2.45 12.19 1.29
CA GLY A 172 1.74 10.95 0.98
C GLY A 172 0.29 10.99 1.44
N GLY A 173 -0.59 10.34 0.68
CA GLY A 173 -2.04 10.34 0.94
C GLY A 173 -2.76 11.66 0.66
N SER A 174 -2.07 12.65 0.10
CA SER A 174 -2.69 13.94 -0.23
C SER A 174 -3.80 13.80 -1.27
N VAL A 175 -4.81 14.65 -1.12
CA VAL A 175 -5.92 14.76 -2.07
C VAL A 175 -5.54 15.76 -3.16
N ILE A 176 -5.56 15.32 -4.41
CA ILE A 176 -5.21 16.11 -5.59
C ILE A 176 -6.49 16.42 -6.37
N ASP A 177 -6.79 17.69 -6.54
CA ASP A 177 -7.89 18.14 -7.39
C ASP A 177 -7.37 18.32 -8.82
N LEU A 178 -8.19 17.93 -9.80
CA LEU A 178 -7.84 17.99 -11.22
C LEU A 178 -8.73 18.98 -11.96
N THR A 179 -8.13 19.84 -12.77
CA THR A 179 -8.83 20.64 -13.77
C THR A 179 -8.68 19.96 -15.12
N VAL A 180 -9.78 19.66 -15.76
CA VAL A 180 -9.85 18.82 -16.97
C VAL A 180 -10.55 19.57 -18.09
N GLY A 181 -10.04 19.42 -19.32
CA GLY A 181 -10.65 19.99 -20.50
C GLY A 181 -12.00 19.32 -20.83
N LEU A 182 -12.99 20.11 -21.10
CA LEU A 182 -14.32 19.70 -21.53
C LEU A 182 -14.54 20.13 -22.99
N ASP A 183 -15.02 19.17 -23.79
CA ASP A 183 -15.55 19.49 -25.13
C ASP A 183 -16.93 20.14 -24.97
N PRO A 184 -17.11 21.39 -25.43
CA PRO A 184 -18.41 22.06 -25.35
C PRO A 184 -19.50 21.36 -26.15
N GLU A 185 -19.15 20.67 -27.24
CA GLU A 185 -20.08 19.97 -28.09
C GLU A 185 -20.47 18.60 -27.56
N ARG A 186 -19.59 18.00 -26.71
CA ARG A 186 -19.80 16.68 -26.12
C ARG A 186 -19.51 16.68 -24.61
N PRO A 187 -20.30 17.46 -23.82
CA PRO A 187 -20.05 17.61 -22.39
C PRO A 187 -20.52 16.43 -21.54
N TYR A 188 -21.01 15.37 -22.19
CA TYR A 188 -21.65 14.24 -21.52
C TYR A 188 -20.78 13.00 -21.51
N GLY A 189 -21.00 12.14 -20.49
CA GLY A 189 -20.37 10.83 -20.37
C GLY A 189 -21.29 9.85 -19.65
N VAL A 190 -21.01 8.56 -19.78
CA VAL A 190 -21.75 7.51 -19.10
C VAL A 190 -21.18 7.31 -17.69
N VAL A 191 -22.03 7.35 -16.68
CA VAL A 191 -21.64 7.09 -15.28
C VAL A 191 -21.15 5.64 -15.16
N PRO A 192 -19.99 5.38 -14.53
CA PRO A 192 -19.50 4.03 -14.34
C PRO A 192 -20.44 3.18 -13.48
N PHE A 193 -20.51 1.88 -13.77
CA PHE A 193 -21.20 0.91 -12.94
C PHE A 193 -20.33 0.56 -11.73
N VAL A 194 -20.81 0.82 -10.51
CA VAL A 194 -20.04 0.63 -9.29
C VAL A 194 -20.72 -0.24 -8.22
N LEU A 195 -21.90 -0.80 -8.52
CA LEU A 195 -22.59 -1.71 -7.60
C LEU A 195 -21.70 -2.93 -7.26
N GLY A 196 -21.75 -3.37 -6.03
CA GLY A 196 -20.95 -4.48 -5.51
C GLY A 196 -19.46 -4.17 -5.29
N LYS A 197 -18.99 -2.97 -5.62
CA LYS A 197 -17.59 -2.58 -5.41
C LYS A 197 -17.36 -2.03 -4.01
N SER A 198 -16.14 -2.22 -3.48
CA SER A 198 -15.71 -1.57 -2.24
C SER A 198 -15.68 -0.04 -2.40
N PRO A 199 -15.79 0.73 -1.30
CA PRO A 199 -15.81 2.19 -1.36
C PRO A 199 -14.67 2.81 -2.15
N GLU A 200 -13.45 2.30 -1.97
CA GLU A 200 -12.26 2.79 -2.67
C GLU A 200 -12.28 2.51 -4.17
N LYS A 201 -12.67 1.28 -4.55
CA LYS A 201 -12.82 0.92 -5.96
C LYS A 201 -13.91 1.74 -6.63
N ALA A 202 -15.04 1.94 -5.96
CA ALA A 202 -16.15 2.74 -6.47
C ALA A 202 -15.74 4.19 -6.70
N ARG A 203 -15.10 4.83 -5.71
CA ARG A 203 -14.58 6.21 -5.84
C ARG A 203 -13.61 6.33 -7.00
N ARG A 204 -12.66 5.41 -7.11
CA ARG A 204 -11.67 5.41 -8.19
C ARG A 204 -12.33 5.28 -9.57
N ASP A 205 -13.27 4.35 -9.71
CA ASP A 205 -13.91 4.11 -11.00
C ASP A 205 -14.78 5.31 -11.43
N ILE A 206 -15.48 5.94 -10.48
CA ILE A 206 -16.22 7.20 -10.74
C ILE A 206 -15.27 8.29 -11.22
N LYS A 207 -14.11 8.45 -10.56
CA LYS A 207 -13.10 9.43 -10.97
C LYS A 207 -12.51 9.12 -12.34
N MET A 208 -12.26 7.84 -12.65
CA MET A 208 -11.79 7.42 -13.97
C MET A 208 -12.81 7.73 -15.07
N GLY A 209 -14.09 7.74 -14.74
CA GLY A 209 -15.17 8.16 -15.63
C GLY A 209 -15.31 9.68 -15.78
N ALA A 210 -14.45 10.47 -15.16
CA ALA A 210 -14.51 11.93 -15.09
C ALA A 210 -15.75 12.48 -14.37
N PHE A 211 -16.25 11.75 -13.36
CA PHE A 211 -17.30 12.17 -12.45
C PHE A 211 -16.78 12.46 -11.05
N ASN A 212 -17.57 13.15 -10.25
CA ASN A 212 -17.25 13.37 -8.86
C ASN A 212 -18.04 12.42 -7.96
N VAL A 213 -17.47 12.04 -6.82
CA VAL A 213 -18.20 11.38 -5.76
C VAL A 213 -18.99 12.42 -5.00
N GLY A 214 -20.28 12.21 -4.86
CA GLY A 214 -21.21 13.07 -4.13
C GLY A 214 -21.31 12.62 -2.67
N THR A 215 -22.54 12.62 -2.14
CA THR A 215 -22.80 12.15 -0.80
C THR A 215 -22.67 10.63 -0.73
N GLU A 216 -21.94 10.15 0.26
CA GLU A 216 -21.78 8.74 0.56
C GLU A 216 -22.59 8.39 1.82
N HIS A 217 -23.53 7.46 1.66
CA HIS A 217 -24.44 7.03 2.72
C HIS A 217 -23.98 5.69 3.30
N PHE A 218 -23.52 5.68 4.53
CA PHE A 218 -23.09 4.50 5.30
C PHE A 218 -24.14 4.20 6.38
N GLU A 219 -25.35 3.89 5.98
CA GLU A 219 -26.42 3.58 6.91
C GLU A 219 -26.25 2.15 7.44
N HIS A 220 -26.15 2.01 8.78
CA HIS A 220 -25.97 0.73 9.48
C HIS A 220 -24.66 -0.03 9.14
N VAL A 221 -23.65 0.63 8.55
CA VAL A 221 -22.36 0.04 8.26
C VAL A 221 -21.49 0.06 9.53
N GLN A 222 -21.11 -1.13 10.02
CA GLN A 222 -20.21 -1.30 11.17
C GLN A 222 -18.75 -1.38 10.73
N ASP A 223 -18.50 -2.08 9.61
CA ASP A 223 -17.16 -2.28 9.08
C ASP A 223 -17.05 -1.71 7.65
N ARG A 224 -16.49 -0.51 7.54
CA ARG A 224 -16.32 0.16 6.24
C ARG A 224 -15.42 -0.60 5.27
N ALA A 225 -14.51 -1.44 5.77
CA ALA A 225 -13.63 -2.22 4.91
C ALA A 225 -14.36 -3.34 4.18
N LYS A 226 -15.47 -3.83 4.75
CA LYS A 226 -16.31 -4.88 4.16
C LYS A 226 -17.50 -4.33 3.38
N ALA A 227 -17.75 -3.03 3.52
CA ALA A 227 -18.88 -2.39 2.87
C ALA A 227 -18.78 -2.47 1.35
N VAL A 228 -19.93 -2.65 0.69
CA VAL A 228 -20.06 -2.63 -0.77
C VAL A 228 -21.14 -1.65 -1.19
N VAL A 229 -21.04 -1.11 -2.40
CA VAL A 229 -22.04 -0.23 -2.97
C VAL A 229 -23.30 -1.04 -3.31
N VAL A 230 -24.42 -0.65 -2.73
CA VAL A 230 -25.73 -1.29 -2.97
C VAL A 230 -26.62 -0.46 -3.89
N LYS A 231 -26.37 0.85 -4.00
CA LYS A 231 -27.12 1.77 -4.86
C LYS A 231 -26.25 2.94 -5.28
N GLN A 232 -26.41 3.40 -6.51
CA GLN A 232 -25.79 4.62 -7.03
C GLN A 232 -26.85 5.53 -7.66
N LYS A 233 -26.62 6.84 -7.60
CA LYS A 233 -27.45 7.83 -8.27
C LYS A 233 -26.57 8.92 -8.89
N PRO A 234 -26.61 9.18 -10.21
CA PRO A 234 -27.51 8.56 -11.18
C PRO A 234 -27.30 7.05 -11.31
N ALA A 235 -28.37 6.34 -11.69
CA ALA A 235 -28.32 4.92 -11.98
C ALA A 235 -27.46 4.63 -13.22
N TYR A 236 -26.83 3.47 -13.26
CA TYR A 236 -26.14 3.01 -14.46
C TYR A 236 -27.15 2.48 -15.47
N THR A 237 -27.23 3.08 -16.62
CA THR A 237 -28.14 2.66 -17.69
C THR A 237 -27.43 2.09 -18.91
N GLY A 238 -26.10 2.24 -18.95
CA GLY A 238 -25.28 1.88 -20.12
C GLY A 238 -25.38 2.87 -21.29
N VAL A 239 -26.45 3.65 -21.36
CA VAL A 239 -26.75 4.59 -22.46
C VAL A 239 -26.98 6.03 -22.01
N SER A 240 -27.48 6.24 -20.77
CA SER A 240 -27.74 7.59 -20.26
C SER A 240 -26.47 8.37 -20.10
N GLN A 241 -26.42 9.54 -20.66
CA GLN A 241 -25.29 10.44 -20.58
C GLN A 241 -25.59 11.55 -19.57
N HIS A 242 -24.66 11.73 -18.67
CA HIS A 242 -24.68 12.76 -17.63
C HIS A 242 -23.53 13.74 -17.86
N THR A 243 -23.74 14.99 -17.48
CA THR A 243 -22.68 16.02 -17.58
C THR A 243 -21.42 15.55 -16.86
N MET A 244 -20.29 15.50 -17.55
CA MET A 244 -19.00 15.17 -16.95
C MET A 244 -18.67 16.17 -15.83
N GLY A 245 -18.04 15.69 -14.77
CA GLY A 245 -17.79 16.49 -13.56
C GLY A 245 -18.97 16.55 -12.58
N SER A 246 -20.17 16.04 -12.95
CA SER A 246 -21.29 15.92 -12.00
C SER A 246 -20.99 14.89 -10.91
N SER A 247 -21.77 14.96 -9.82
CA SER A 247 -21.56 14.09 -8.64
C SER A 247 -22.45 12.86 -8.71
N VAL A 248 -21.89 11.73 -8.27
CA VAL A 248 -22.57 10.44 -8.12
C VAL A 248 -22.71 10.14 -6.64
N GLU A 249 -23.92 9.97 -6.15
CA GLU A 249 -24.24 9.58 -4.78
C GLU A 249 -24.20 8.07 -4.65
N LEU A 250 -23.70 7.57 -3.50
CA LEU A 250 -23.48 6.16 -3.25
C LEU A 250 -24.06 5.74 -1.91
N TRP A 251 -24.68 4.56 -1.87
CA TRP A 251 -25.16 3.91 -0.66
C TRP A 251 -24.41 2.62 -0.45
N TYR A 252 -23.98 2.40 0.77
CA TYR A 252 -23.15 1.27 1.16
C TYR A 252 -23.84 0.40 2.18
N SER A 253 -23.57 -0.91 2.14
CA SER A 253 -23.97 -1.89 3.15
C SER A 253 -22.83 -2.86 3.42
N ASP A 254 -22.67 -3.29 4.67
CA ASP A 254 -21.76 -4.36 5.10
C ASP A 254 -22.50 -5.62 5.55
N ASP A 255 -23.79 -5.74 5.15
CA ASP A 255 -24.62 -6.90 5.49
C ASP A 255 -24.01 -8.18 4.86
N PRO A 256 -23.58 -9.16 5.69
CA PRO A 256 -22.98 -10.40 5.19
C PRO A 256 -23.98 -11.31 4.47
N THR A 257 -25.30 -11.04 4.61
CA THR A 257 -26.35 -11.79 3.92
C THR A 257 -26.66 -11.26 2.53
N LEU A 258 -26.06 -10.12 2.16
CA LEU A 258 -26.27 -9.47 0.88
C LEU A 258 -25.65 -10.31 -0.25
N ASP A 259 -26.49 -10.82 -1.13
CA ASP A 259 -26.07 -11.48 -2.35
C ASP A 259 -25.77 -10.43 -3.42
N VAL A 260 -24.46 -10.08 -3.53
CA VAL A 260 -23.98 -9.06 -4.46
C VAL A 260 -24.23 -9.48 -5.92
N ASP A 261 -24.09 -10.75 -6.25
CA ASP A 261 -24.31 -11.26 -7.60
C ASP A 261 -25.77 -11.14 -7.99
N LYS A 262 -26.67 -11.42 -7.04
CA LYS A 262 -28.11 -11.20 -7.23
C LYS A 262 -28.44 -9.72 -7.43
N LEU A 263 -27.87 -8.85 -6.60
CA LEU A 263 -28.03 -7.39 -6.73
C LEU A 263 -27.60 -6.88 -8.11
N ILE A 264 -26.51 -7.40 -8.65
CA ILE A 264 -25.99 -7.01 -9.95
C ILE A 264 -26.86 -7.57 -11.09
N ASN A 265 -27.27 -8.84 -10.98
CA ASN A 265 -28.04 -9.52 -12.03
C ASN A 265 -29.51 -9.05 -12.09
N GLU A 266 -30.09 -8.66 -10.96
CA GLU A 266 -31.46 -8.14 -10.86
C GLU A 266 -31.52 -6.60 -10.95
N TYR A 267 -30.38 -5.96 -11.27
CA TYR A 267 -30.32 -4.52 -11.40
C TYR A 267 -31.22 -4.06 -12.57
N GLU A 268 -32.36 -3.52 -12.22
CA GLU A 268 -33.28 -2.89 -13.18
C GLU A 268 -32.99 -1.38 -13.25
N VAL A 269 -32.88 -0.90 -14.46
CA VAL A 269 -32.72 0.54 -14.72
C VAL A 269 -34.09 1.22 -14.56
N ASP A 270 -34.17 2.23 -13.68
CA ASP A 270 -35.37 3.06 -13.60
C ASP A 270 -35.55 3.82 -14.92
N PRO A 271 -36.70 3.66 -15.62
CA PRO A 271 -36.95 4.38 -16.87
C PRO A 271 -36.84 5.90 -16.73
N ASN A 272 -37.04 6.45 -15.51
CA ASN A 272 -36.94 7.89 -15.26
C ASN A 272 -35.48 8.37 -15.17
N ASP A 273 -34.52 7.45 -14.95
CA ASP A 273 -33.08 7.75 -14.95
C ASP A 273 -32.48 7.73 -16.36
N ILE A 274 -33.26 7.31 -17.37
CA ILE A 274 -32.84 7.33 -18.78
C ILE A 274 -33.02 8.76 -19.31
N ILE A 275 -31.97 9.53 -19.33
CA ILE A 275 -31.94 10.81 -20.02
C ILE A 275 -31.77 10.50 -21.50
N ALA A 276 -32.82 10.81 -22.29
CA ALA A 276 -32.71 10.72 -23.74
C ALA A 276 -31.59 11.64 -24.23
N LEU A 277 -30.72 11.08 -25.07
CA LEU A 277 -29.72 11.90 -25.75
C LEU A 277 -30.43 13.01 -26.52
N PRO A 278 -29.91 14.25 -26.51
CA PRO A 278 -30.29 15.20 -27.56
C PRO A 278 -29.97 14.49 -28.89
N GLU A 279 -31.00 14.45 -29.78
CA GLU A 279 -30.81 13.89 -31.11
C GLU A 279 -29.54 14.50 -31.71
N GLU A 280 -28.61 13.64 -32.16
CA GLU A 280 -27.45 14.15 -32.89
C GLU A 280 -27.99 15.02 -34.05
N PRO A 281 -27.49 16.25 -34.19
CA PRO A 281 -27.87 17.04 -35.36
C PRO A 281 -27.54 16.19 -36.59
N GLU A 282 -28.54 15.88 -37.39
CA GLU A 282 -28.33 15.18 -38.66
C GLU A 282 -27.22 15.93 -39.41
N PHE A 283 -26.08 15.32 -39.47
CA PHE A 283 -25.00 15.79 -40.32
C PHE A 283 -25.50 15.57 -41.74
N GLN A 284 -26.11 16.61 -42.31
CA GLN A 284 -26.39 16.65 -43.74
C GLN A 284 -25.01 16.45 -44.38
N ARG A 285 -24.76 15.22 -44.86
CA ARG A 285 -23.68 14.99 -45.81
C ARG A 285 -24.08 15.80 -47.04
N GLU A 286 -23.51 16.98 -47.17
CA GLU A 286 -23.46 17.65 -48.47
C GLU A 286 -22.79 16.63 -49.39
N VAL A 287 -23.60 16.04 -50.23
CA VAL A 287 -23.16 15.22 -51.36
C VAL A 287 -22.44 16.21 -52.25
N ILE A 288 -21.12 16.28 -52.14
CA ILE A 288 -20.29 16.93 -53.14
C ILE A 288 -20.49 16.08 -54.39
N THR A 289 -21.40 16.49 -55.22
CA THR A 289 -21.50 16.00 -56.61
C THR A 289 -20.25 16.56 -57.29
N ASP A 290 -19.26 15.69 -57.49
CA ASP A 290 -18.16 15.94 -58.42
C ASP A 290 -18.78 16.10 -59.79
N ASP A 291 -19.00 17.35 -60.20
CA ASP A 291 -19.22 17.71 -61.59
C ASP A 291 -17.87 17.53 -62.31
N GLU A 292 -17.61 16.28 -62.71
CA GLU A 292 -16.65 15.95 -63.75
C GLU A 292 -17.19 16.41 -65.10
N GLU A 293 -17.15 17.70 -65.37
CA GLU A 293 -17.28 18.16 -66.77
C GLU A 293 -16.67 19.55 -66.93
N SER A 294 -15.34 19.66 -67.01
CA SER A 294 -14.65 20.73 -67.76
C SER A 294 -13.14 20.57 -67.78
N VAL A 295 -12.60 19.45 -68.27
CA VAL A 295 -11.23 19.43 -68.77
C VAL A 295 -11.24 18.80 -70.17
N ARG A 296 -11.73 19.59 -71.11
CA ARG A 296 -11.32 19.48 -72.51
C ARG A 296 -11.18 20.89 -73.05
N GLU A 297 -10.04 21.07 -73.69
CA GLU A 297 -9.58 22.23 -74.45
C GLU A 297 -8.73 23.24 -73.66
N TRP A 298 -7.41 23.03 -73.67
CA TRP A 298 -6.37 23.75 -74.50
C TRP A 298 -5.02 23.10 -74.23
#